data_4850d93268fb5711c9a98d536f7f6f81
#
_entry.id   4850d93268fb5711c9a98d536f7f6f81
#
_cell.length_a   1.000
_cell.length_b   1.000
_cell.length_c   1.000
_cell.angle_alpha   90.00
_cell.angle_beta   90.00
_cell.angle_gamma   90.00
#
_symmetry.space_group_name_H-M   'P 1'
#
loop_
_entity.id
_entity.type
_entity.pdbx_description
1 polymer ?
#
loop_
_entity_poly.entity_id
_entity_poly.type
_entity_poly.pdbx_seq_one_letter_code
_entity_poly.pdbx_strand_id
1 'polypeptide(L)'
;ILQSGQKLVLEITTRITTSRDIDPLIGSNEISDTYDELFAKSSLAWASRWNESDIEIDGAPDDQSAVRYNIFQLITSCSARDSSVSIGARGLTHTRYKGCYFWDTDLFMLSFFLYTHPEAAKSLMEYRVRTLPQAKENAKKMNNAGARYPWMTSFDGSEQCESWDIGASELHITADIPFAMQQYFDATGDENFHLQAMEAVSYTHLRAHE
;
A
#
# COMPACT_ATOMS: atom_id res chain seq x y z
N ILE A 1 31.11 -19.89 -29.25
CA ILE A 1 32.38 -19.45 -28.62
C ILE A 1 32.66 -18.07 -29.13
N LEU A 2 32.72 -17.06 -28.24
CA LEU A 2 33.08 -15.69 -28.61
C LEU A 2 34.58 -15.60 -28.91
N GLN A 3 34.93 -14.91 -29.97
CA GLN A 3 36.32 -14.57 -30.29
C GLN A 3 36.76 -13.31 -29.53
N SER A 4 38.08 -13.14 -29.38
CA SER A 4 38.62 -11.93 -28.73
C SER A 4 38.12 -10.66 -29.43
N GLY A 5 37.55 -9.72 -28.67
CA GLY A 5 36.98 -8.47 -29.18
C GLY A 5 35.51 -8.55 -29.63
N GLN A 6 34.90 -9.74 -29.66
CA GLN A 6 33.46 -9.86 -29.91
C GLN A 6 32.64 -9.55 -28.64
N LYS A 7 31.55 -8.81 -28.84
CA LYS A 7 30.55 -8.46 -27.77
C LYS A 7 29.25 -9.21 -28.05
N LEU A 8 28.78 -9.96 -27.06
CA LEU A 8 27.44 -10.54 -27.07
C LEU A 8 26.58 -9.74 -26.10
N VAL A 9 25.39 -9.35 -26.54
CA VAL A 9 24.36 -8.74 -25.70
C VAL A 9 23.26 -9.78 -25.57
N LEU A 10 22.89 -10.09 -24.32
CA LEU A 10 21.76 -10.95 -24.00
C LEU A 10 20.71 -10.09 -23.28
N GLU A 11 19.51 -10.02 -23.84
CA GLU A 11 18.36 -9.38 -23.21
C GLU A 11 17.45 -10.46 -22.62
N ILE A 12 17.06 -10.27 -21.35
CA ILE A 12 16.13 -11.15 -20.67
C ILE A 12 14.97 -10.27 -20.16
N THR A 13 13.77 -10.57 -20.61
CA THR A 13 12.55 -9.90 -20.17
C THR A 13 11.67 -10.89 -19.43
N THR A 14 11.22 -10.49 -18.24
CA THR A 14 10.35 -11.32 -17.40
C THR A 14 9.03 -10.61 -17.17
N ARG A 15 7.92 -11.32 -17.41
CA ARG A 15 6.58 -10.87 -17.05
C ARG A 15 6.13 -11.58 -15.76
N ILE A 16 5.70 -10.80 -14.78
CA ILE A 16 5.14 -11.31 -13.52
C ILE A 16 3.64 -11.09 -13.58
N THR A 17 2.87 -12.15 -13.42
CA THR A 17 1.41 -12.11 -13.37
C THR A 17 0.90 -12.85 -12.15
N THR A 18 -0.27 -12.45 -11.64
CA THR A 18 -0.97 -13.09 -10.54
C THR A 18 -2.27 -13.70 -11.03
N SER A 19 -2.95 -14.49 -10.19
CA SER A 19 -4.28 -15.02 -10.52
C SER A 19 -5.35 -13.94 -10.73
N ARG A 20 -5.06 -12.68 -10.33
CA ARG A 20 -5.97 -11.54 -10.53
C ARG A 20 -5.75 -10.85 -11.88
N ASP A 21 -4.60 -11.07 -12.51
CA ASP A 21 -4.24 -10.48 -13.80
C ASP A 21 -4.68 -11.38 -14.98
N ILE A 22 -5.31 -12.50 -14.69
CA ILE A 22 -5.75 -13.44 -15.73
C ILE A 22 -7.05 -12.90 -16.35
N ASP A 23 -6.90 -12.09 -17.38
CA ASP A 23 -7.94 -11.98 -18.41
C ASP A 23 -7.80 -13.19 -19.36
N PRO A 24 -8.81 -14.07 -19.43
CA PRO A 24 -8.78 -15.22 -20.37
C PRO A 24 -8.65 -14.79 -21.83
N LEU A 25 -8.95 -13.52 -22.15
CA LEU A 25 -8.85 -12.93 -23.48
C LEU A 25 -7.46 -12.33 -23.74
N ILE A 26 -6.69 -12.02 -22.70
CA ILE A 26 -5.29 -11.65 -22.82
C ILE A 26 -4.47 -12.96 -22.78
N GLY A 27 -4.56 -13.71 -23.87
CA GLY A 27 -3.70 -14.86 -24.08
C GLY A 27 -2.23 -14.50 -23.80
N SER A 28 -1.34 -15.48 -23.79
CA SER A 28 0.09 -15.36 -23.61
C SER A 28 0.71 -14.36 -24.63
N ASN A 29 0.38 -13.08 -24.47
CA ASN A 29 0.98 -12.04 -25.30
C ASN A 29 2.46 -12.00 -24.95
N GLU A 30 3.27 -12.38 -25.91
CA GLU A 30 4.71 -12.19 -25.85
C GLU A 30 4.98 -10.73 -25.50
N ILE A 31 5.99 -10.49 -24.66
CA ILE A 31 6.46 -9.14 -24.40
C ILE A 31 7.03 -8.65 -25.72
N SER A 32 6.33 -7.72 -26.36
CA SER A 32 6.75 -7.16 -27.64
C SER A 32 7.72 -5.99 -27.47
N ASP A 33 7.76 -5.40 -26.28
CA ASP A 33 8.63 -4.27 -25.98
C ASP A 33 10.09 -4.73 -25.86
N THR A 34 10.99 -4.00 -26.49
CA THR A 34 12.42 -4.14 -26.32
C THR A 34 12.88 -3.61 -24.97
N TYR A 35 14.12 -3.95 -24.56
CA TYR A 35 14.72 -3.41 -23.34
C TYR A 35 14.71 -1.87 -23.33
N ASP A 36 15.07 -1.24 -24.42
CA ASP A 36 15.15 0.23 -24.51
C ASP A 36 13.76 0.89 -24.36
N GLU A 37 12.72 0.28 -24.93
CA GLU A 37 11.34 0.76 -24.77
C GLU A 37 10.85 0.60 -23.32
N LEU A 38 11.11 -0.54 -22.68
CA LEU A 38 10.77 -0.77 -21.28
C LEU A 38 11.54 0.18 -20.36
N PHE A 39 12.82 0.40 -20.62
CA PHE A 39 13.65 1.33 -19.87
C PHE A 39 13.15 2.77 -20.00
N ALA A 40 12.80 3.20 -21.21
CA ALA A 40 12.24 4.54 -21.44
C ALA A 40 10.91 4.74 -20.71
N LYS A 41 9.98 3.78 -20.80
CA LYS A 41 8.71 3.80 -20.08
C LYS A 41 8.90 3.87 -18.56
N SER A 42 9.80 3.05 -18.01
CA SER A 42 10.14 3.03 -16.60
C SER A 42 10.75 4.36 -16.16
N SER A 43 11.69 4.89 -16.94
CA SER A 43 12.35 6.18 -16.64
C SER A 43 11.37 7.34 -16.59
N LEU A 44 10.42 7.39 -17.52
CA LEU A 44 9.36 8.41 -17.52
C LEU A 44 8.45 8.28 -16.30
N ALA A 45 8.05 7.06 -15.95
CA ALA A 45 7.21 6.81 -14.78
C ALA A 45 7.91 7.20 -13.46
N TRP A 46 9.20 6.93 -13.35
CA TRP A 46 10.00 7.35 -12.20
C TRP A 46 10.23 8.86 -12.16
N ALA A 47 10.50 9.49 -13.31
CA ALA A 47 10.66 10.94 -13.38
C ALA A 47 9.40 11.68 -12.91
N SER A 48 8.21 11.19 -13.29
CA SER A 48 6.94 11.75 -12.79
C SER A 48 6.83 11.64 -11.28
N ARG A 49 7.08 10.46 -10.70
CA ARG A 49 7.01 10.25 -9.25
C ARG A 49 8.00 11.12 -8.47
N TRP A 50 9.22 11.22 -8.96
CA TRP A 50 10.24 12.07 -8.34
C TRP A 50 9.88 13.55 -8.42
N ASN A 51 9.31 14.02 -9.52
CA ASN A 51 8.88 15.40 -9.68
C ASN A 51 7.82 15.83 -8.65
N GLU A 52 7.03 14.87 -8.16
CA GLU A 52 5.97 15.11 -7.18
C GLU A 52 6.44 14.96 -5.72
N SER A 53 7.55 14.26 -5.48
CA SER A 53 7.93 13.84 -4.13
C SER A 53 9.37 14.12 -3.73
N ASP A 54 10.24 14.59 -4.62
CA ASP A 54 11.63 14.85 -4.28
C ASP A 54 11.76 16.00 -3.27
N ILE A 55 12.74 15.87 -2.40
CA ILE A 55 13.13 16.89 -1.42
C ILE A 55 14.60 17.19 -1.65
N GLU A 56 14.93 18.45 -1.91
CA GLU A 56 16.30 18.91 -2.08
C GLU A 56 16.86 19.45 -0.75
N ILE A 57 18.00 18.92 -0.33
CA ILE A 57 18.71 19.33 0.88
C ILE A 57 20.06 19.90 0.47
N ASP A 58 20.22 21.21 0.62
CA ASP A 58 21.47 21.88 0.30
C ASP A 58 22.51 21.68 1.42
N GLY A 59 23.76 21.41 1.02
CA GLY A 59 24.91 21.29 1.93
C GLY A 59 25.01 19.99 2.74
N ALA A 60 24.10 19.02 2.58
CA ALA A 60 24.09 17.76 3.32
C ALA A 60 23.88 16.53 2.40
N PRO A 61 24.90 16.09 1.62
CA PRO A 61 24.75 15.03 0.63
C PRO A 61 24.37 13.67 1.20
N ASP A 62 24.80 13.34 2.42
CA ASP A 62 24.45 12.08 3.06
C ASP A 62 22.97 12.07 3.48
N ASP A 63 22.47 13.17 4.04
CA ASP A 63 21.07 13.33 4.41
C ASP A 63 20.18 13.32 3.15
N GLN A 64 20.62 13.98 2.09
CA GLN A 64 19.95 13.94 0.78
C GLN A 64 19.78 12.52 0.26
N SER A 65 20.85 11.72 0.35
CA SER A 65 20.83 10.33 -0.10
C SER A 65 19.89 9.48 0.76
N ALA A 66 19.91 9.68 2.07
CA ALA A 66 19.05 8.96 3.02
C ALA A 66 17.57 9.29 2.80
N VAL A 67 17.22 10.56 2.60
CA VAL A 67 15.84 11.00 2.32
C VAL A 67 15.34 10.41 1.02
N ARG A 68 16.09 10.51 -0.07
CA ARG A 68 15.72 9.93 -1.37
C ARG A 68 15.56 8.42 -1.31
N TYR A 69 16.42 7.72 -0.55
CA TYR A 69 16.29 6.29 -0.34
C TYR A 69 14.97 5.93 0.36
N ASN A 70 14.58 6.67 1.40
CA ASN A 70 13.32 6.44 2.10
C ASN A 70 12.10 6.73 1.22
N ILE A 71 12.12 7.82 0.44
CA ILE A 71 11.09 8.15 -0.54
C ILE A 71 10.95 7.00 -1.57
N PHE A 72 12.06 6.51 -2.10
CA PHE A 72 12.08 5.37 -3.01
C PHE A 72 11.42 4.13 -2.40
N GLN A 73 11.72 3.81 -1.13
CA GLN A 73 11.12 2.66 -0.43
C GLN A 73 9.60 2.82 -0.27
N LEU A 74 9.11 4.02 0.06
CA LEU A 74 7.67 4.29 0.16
C LEU A 74 6.99 4.10 -1.19
N ILE A 75 7.50 4.75 -2.24
CA ILE A 75 6.90 4.69 -3.60
C ILE A 75 6.87 3.26 -4.12
N THR A 76 7.93 2.47 -3.93
CA THR A 76 7.99 1.08 -4.42
C THR A 76 7.07 0.14 -3.65
N SER A 77 6.68 0.49 -2.44
CA SER A 77 5.88 -0.37 -1.56
C SER A 77 4.37 -0.19 -1.75
N CYS A 78 3.92 0.86 -2.42
CA CYS A 78 2.51 1.22 -2.57
C CYS A 78 2.04 1.07 -4.01
N SER A 79 0.78 0.62 -4.18
CA SER A 79 0.09 0.62 -5.47
C SER A 79 -1.06 1.63 -5.46
N ALA A 80 -0.99 2.63 -6.32
CA ALA A 80 -2.10 3.56 -6.54
C ALA A 80 -3.26 2.95 -7.36
N ARG A 81 -3.09 1.75 -7.90
CA ARG A 81 -4.06 1.10 -8.82
C ARG A 81 -4.70 -0.15 -8.25
N ASP A 82 -4.35 -0.54 -7.05
CA ASP A 82 -4.83 -1.78 -6.45
C ASP A 82 -5.20 -1.55 -4.98
N SER A 83 -6.44 -1.17 -4.74
CA SER A 83 -7.02 -1.00 -3.40
C SER A 83 -7.34 -2.32 -2.70
N SER A 84 -7.01 -3.45 -3.30
CA SER A 84 -7.15 -4.74 -2.62
C SER A 84 -5.99 -5.09 -1.71
N VAL A 85 -4.91 -4.32 -1.75
CA VAL A 85 -3.70 -4.48 -0.94
C VAL A 85 -3.34 -3.20 -0.20
N SER A 86 -2.49 -3.34 0.83
CA SER A 86 -1.87 -2.23 1.54
C SER A 86 -0.35 -2.38 1.53
N ILE A 87 0.37 -1.58 2.31
CA ILE A 87 1.84 -1.66 2.39
C ILE A 87 2.22 -2.72 3.43
N GLY A 88 3.01 -3.71 3.02
CA GLY A 88 3.57 -4.70 3.94
C GLY A 88 4.54 -4.07 4.92
N ALA A 89 4.60 -4.60 6.14
CA ALA A 89 5.38 -4.05 7.26
C ALA A 89 6.87 -3.79 6.93
N ARG A 90 7.41 -4.45 5.92
CA ARG A 90 8.81 -4.27 5.46
C ARG A 90 8.91 -4.09 3.95
N GLY A 91 7.92 -3.50 3.34
CA GLY A 91 7.87 -3.30 1.91
C GLY A 91 7.53 -4.58 1.12
N LEU A 92 7.71 -4.51 -0.19
CA LEU A 92 7.20 -5.51 -1.13
C LEU A 92 7.94 -6.86 -1.08
N THR A 93 9.24 -6.86 -0.82
CA THR A 93 10.10 -8.03 -1.07
C THR A 93 10.54 -8.78 0.18
N HIS A 94 10.01 -8.43 1.35
CA HIS A 94 10.44 -9.01 2.61
C HIS A 94 9.41 -10.01 3.16
N THR A 95 9.87 -11.20 3.56
CA THR A 95 9.01 -12.30 4.06
C THR A 95 8.67 -12.20 5.54
N ARG A 96 9.34 -11.34 6.31
CA ARG A 96 9.04 -11.15 7.73
C ARG A 96 7.65 -10.54 7.88
N TYR A 97 6.91 -10.97 8.89
CA TYR A 97 5.49 -10.66 9.08
C TYR A 97 4.58 -11.22 7.98
N LYS A 98 5.05 -12.20 7.21
CA LYS A 98 4.24 -12.92 6.22
C LYS A 98 3.56 -12.04 5.16
N GLY A 99 4.12 -10.85 4.90
CA GLY A 99 3.52 -9.86 3.99
C GLY A 99 2.27 -9.16 4.55
N CYS A 100 1.99 -9.29 5.84
CA CYS A 100 0.85 -8.64 6.47
C CYS A 100 1.02 -7.13 6.61
N TYR A 101 -0.10 -6.45 6.77
CA TYR A 101 -0.24 -5.00 6.87
C TYR A 101 -0.52 -4.60 8.31
N PHE A 102 -0.06 -3.43 8.70
CA PHE A 102 -0.19 -2.89 10.05
C PHE A 102 -0.72 -1.46 9.98
N TRP A 103 -1.16 -0.94 11.12
CA TRP A 103 -1.64 0.42 11.28
C TRP A 103 -0.59 1.51 11.02
N ASP A 104 0.69 1.14 11.02
CA ASP A 104 1.81 2.01 10.64
C ASP A 104 1.60 2.64 9.25
N THR A 105 1.01 1.91 8.33
CA THR A 105 0.65 2.44 7.02
C THR A 105 -0.32 3.59 7.12
N ASP A 106 -1.35 3.44 7.97
CA ASP A 106 -2.45 4.38 8.08
C ASP A 106 -2.06 5.66 8.82
N LEU A 107 -1.22 5.58 9.85
CA LEU A 107 -0.82 6.76 10.64
C LEU A 107 0.48 7.42 10.19
N PHE A 108 1.45 6.65 9.74
CA PHE A 108 2.78 7.19 9.45
C PHE A 108 3.08 7.28 7.96
N MET A 109 2.84 6.22 7.18
CA MET A 109 3.17 6.22 5.77
C MET A 109 2.17 7.00 4.93
N LEU A 110 0.89 6.99 5.32
CA LEU A 110 -0.19 7.68 4.62
C LEU A 110 0.10 9.18 4.43
N SER A 111 0.69 9.84 5.43
CA SER A 111 0.98 11.27 5.37
C SER A 111 1.90 11.64 4.20
N PHE A 112 2.84 10.78 3.85
CA PHE A 112 3.67 10.98 2.65
C PHE A 112 2.81 10.98 1.39
N PHE A 113 1.95 9.97 1.24
CA PHE A 113 1.12 9.83 0.05
C PHE A 113 0.01 10.89 -0.05
N LEU A 114 -0.51 11.35 1.08
CA LEU A 114 -1.54 12.42 1.08
C LEU A 114 -1.08 13.67 0.34
N TYR A 115 0.19 14.04 0.51
CA TYR A 115 0.71 15.29 -0.01
C TYR A 115 1.52 15.16 -1.29
N THR A 116 1.84 13.93 -1.69
CA THR A 116 2.65 13.68 -2.90
C THR A 116 1.91 12.85 -3.94
N HIS A 117 1.16 11.85 -3.52
CA HIS A 117 0.47 10.89 -4.40
C HIS A 117 -0.94 10.56 -3.85
N PRO A 118 -1.90 11.49 -3.89
CA PRO A 118 -3.21 11.33 -3.25
C PRO A 118 -4.02 10.13 -3.77
N GLU A 119 -3.80 9.71 -5.02
CA GLU A 119 -4.40 8.49 -5.57
C GLU A 119 -3.87 7.22 -4.88
N ALA A 120 -2.61 7.22 -4.47
CA ALA A 120 -2.06 6.12 -3.68
C ALA A 120 -2.61 6.13 -2.26
N ALA A 121 -2.74 7.30 -1.64
CA ALA A 121 -3.40 7.46 -0.35
C ALA A 121 -4.86 6.95 -0.40
N LYS A 122 -5.60 7.29 -1.47
CA LYS A 122 -6.95 6.77 -1.69
C LYS A 122 -6.99 5.25 -1.73
N SER A 123 -6.10 4.64 -2.50
CA SER A 123 -6.01 3.18 -2.64
C SER A 123 -5.80 2.50 -1.28
N LEU A 124 -4.94 3.07 -0.42
CA LEU A 124 -4.70 2.57 0.94
C LEU A 124 -5.95 2.67 1.82
N MET A 125 -6.69 3.78 1.73
CA MET A 125 -7.91 3.97 2.52
C MET A 125 -9.07 3.10 2.01
N GLU A 126 -9.21 2.91 0.71
CA GLU A 126 -10.17 1.99 0.11
C GLU A 126 -9.93 0.54 0.55
N TYR A 127 -8.68 0.13 0.77
CA TYR A 127 -8.37 -1.17 1.37
C TYR A 127 -9.06 -1.31 2.75
N ARG A 128 -9.02 -0.28 3.59
CA ARG A 128 -9.66 -0.30 4.92
C ARG A 128 -11.18 -0.30 4.84
N VAL A 129 -11.77 0.45 3.91
CA VAL A 129 -13.22 0.39 3.65
C VAL A 129 -13.63 -1.03 3.22
N ARG A 130 -12.89 -1.62 2.28
CA ARG A 130 -13.16 -2.97 1.78
C ARG A 130 -13.08 -4.04 2.85
N THR A 131 -12.20 -3.89 3.83
CA THR A 131 -11.99 -4.87 4.90
C THR A 131 -12.89 -4.64 6.12
N LEU A 132 -13.79 -3.65 6.11
CA LEU A 132 -14.76 -3.40 7.17
C LEU A 132 -15.63 -4.63 7.53
N PRO A 133 -16.15 -5.43 6.59
CA PRO A 133 -16.91 -6.64 6.93
C PRO A 133 -16.10 -7.60 7.80
N GLN A 134 -14.81 -7.77 7.53
CA GLN A 134 -13.93 -8.61 8.33
C GLN A 134 -13.65 -7.99 9.71
N ALA A 135 -13.52 -6.67 9.79
CA ALA A 135 -13.38 -5.97 11.07
C ALA A 135 -14.62 -6.16 11.96
N LYS A 136 -15.84 -6.20 11.38
CA LYS A 136 -17.08 -6.55 12.10
C LYS A 136 -17.05 -7.99 12.62
N GLU A 137 -16.56 -8.93 11.82
CA GLU A 137 -16.40 -10.33 12.28
C GLU A 137 -15.34 -10.47 13.38
N ASN A 138 -14.27 -9.68 13.33
CA ASN A 138 -13.27 -9.64 14.41
C ASN A 138 -13.87 -9.12 15.71
N ALA A 139 -14.72 -8.09 15.67
CA ALA A 139 -15.43 -7.60 16.85
C ALA A 139 -16.33 -8.69 17.46
N LYS A 140 -17.13 -9.38 16.63
CA LYS A 140 -18.00 -10.49 17.09
C LYS A 140 -17.23 -11.61 17.79
N LYS A 141 -16.08 -12.03 17.25
CA LYS A 141 -15.23 -13.07 17.85
C LYS A 141 -14.78 -12.70 19.27
N MET A 142 -14.78 -11.43 19.58
CA MET A 142 -14.40 -10.89 20.88
C MET A 142 -15.58 -10.47 21.75
N ASN A 143 -16.82 -10.81 21.35
CA ASN A 143 -18.07 -10.40 21.99
C ASN A 143 -18.23 -8.85 22.07
N ASN A 144 -17.68 -8.13 21.10
CA ASN A 144 -17.82 -6.69 20.98
C ASN A 144 -18.83 -6.32 19.89
N ALA A 145 -19.58 -5.26 20.10
CA ALA A 145 -20.35 -4.60 19.07
C ALA A 145 -19.42 -3.78 18.13
N GLY A 146 -19.95 -3.38 16.97
CA GLY A 146 -19.24 -2.51 16.04
C GLY A 146 -18.24 -3.24 15.14
N ALA A 147 -17.10 -2.63 14.89
CA ALA A 147 -16.03 -3.17 14.08
C ALA A 147 -14.69 -3.05 14.80
N ARG A 148 -13.83 -4.00 14.58
CA ARG A 148 -12.49 -4.03 15.13
C ARG A 148 -11.47 -4.37 14.06
N TYR A 149 -10.70 -3.39 13.64
CA TYR A 149 -9.59 -3.60 12.73
C TYR A 149 -8.46 -4.36 13.42
N PRO A 150 -7.85 -5.36 12.75
CA PRO A 150 -6.84 -6.20 13.36
C PRO A 150 -5.50 -5.48 13.52
N TRP A 151 -4.69 -5.98 14.46
CA TRP A 151 -3.29 -5.58 14.62
C TRP A 151 -2.45 -5.96 13.42
N MET A 152 -2.50 -7.22 13.01
CA MET A 152 -1.76 -7.78 11.89
C MET A 152 -2.75 -8.24 10.83
N THR A 153 -2.89 -7.46 9.78
CA THR A 153 -3.96 -7.62 8.80
C THR A 153 -3.48 -8.40 7.58
N SER A 154 -4.25 -9.39 7.16
CA SER A 154 -4.03 -10.07 5.87
C SER A 154 -4.71 -9.35 4.71
N PHE A 155 -4.56 -9.91 3.52
CA PHE A 155 -5.22 -9.46 2.30
C PHE A 155 -6.75 -9.37 2.43
N ASP A 156 -7.39 -10.30 3.12
CA ASP A 156 -8.84 -10.34 3.32
C ASP A 156 -9.33 -9.53 4.54
N GLY A 157 -8.42 -8.91 5.28
CA GLY A 157 -8.74 -8.14 6.48
C GLY A 157 -8.79 -8.96 7.78
N SER A 158 -8.46 -10.27 7.73
CA SER A 158 -8.45 -11.11 8.92
C SER A 158 -7.23 -10.85 9.81
N GLU A 159 -7.39 -11.09 11.13
CA GLU A 159 -6.31 -11.01 12.11
C GLU A 159 -5.34 -12.19 11.93
N GLN A 160 -4.06 -11.88 11.77
CA GLN A 160 -2.98 -12.83 11.58
C GLN A 160 -2.00 -12.88 12.76
N CYS A 161 -2.25 -12.13 13.82
CA CYS A 161 -1.40 -12.16 15.01
C CYS A 161 -1.52 -13.53 15.70
N GLU A 162 -0.38 -14.21 15.82
CA GLU A 162 -0.32 -15.55 16.46
C GLU A 162 -0.46 -15.45 17.98
N SER A 163 -0.10 -14.31 18.55
CA SER A 163 -0.22 -14.02 19.97
C SER A 163 -1.56 -13.35 20.23
N TRP A 164 -2.52 -14.13 20.76
CA TRP A 164 -3.86 -13.61 21.06
C TRP A 164 -3.82 -12.35 21.94
N ASP A 165 -3.01 -12.38 22.98
CA ASP A 165 -2.91 -11.29 23.95
C ASP A 165 -2.47 -9.97 23.29
N ILE A 166 -1.55 -10.02 22.33
CA ILE A 166 -1.09 -8.85 21.59
C ILE A 166 -2.20 -8.36 20.66
N GLY A 167 -2.67 -9.21 19.75
CA GLY A 167 -3.73 -8.83 18.81
C GLY A 167 -5.01 -8.35 19.51
N ALA A 168 -5.34 -8.98 20.67
CA ALA A 168 -6.52 -8.61 21.45
C ALA A 168 -6.37 -7.31 22.22
N SER A 169 -5.18 -6.88 22.61
CA SER A 169 -4.93 -5.69 23.43
C SER A 169 -4.82 -4.41 22.62
N GLU A 170 -4.52 -4.49 21.32
CA GLU A 170 -4.30 -3.35 20.44
C GLU A 170 -5.64 -2.76 19.94
N LEU A 171 -6.32 -2.03 20.82
CA LEU A 171 -7.64 -1.45 20.54
C LEU A 171 -7.58 -0.16 19.73
N HIS A 172 -6.48 0.60 19.84
CA HIS A 172 -6.33 1.93 19.24
C HIS A 172 -6.49 1.91 17.71
N ILE A 173 -6.11 0.83 17.03
CA ILE A 173 -6.17 0.69 15.57
C ILE A 173 -7.59 0.99 15.06
N THR A 174 -8.60 0.61 15.84
CA THR A 174 -10.00 0.89 15.50
C THR A 174 -10.31 2.39 15.46
N ALA A 175 -9.59 3.21 16.21
CA ALA A 175 -9.69 4.67 16.15
C ALA A 175 -8.74 5.28 15.10
N ASP A 176 -7.59 4.66 14.87
CA ASP A 176 -6.57 5.15 13.94
C ASP A 176 -7.07 5.14 12.49
N ILE A 177 -7.84 4.10 12.10
CA ILE A 177 -8.35 3.97 10.75
C ILE A 177 -9.34 5.10 10.37
N PRO A 178 -10.40 5.39 11.14
CA PRO A 178 -11.25 6.55 10.88
C PRO A 178 -10.50 7.88 10.91
N PHE A 179 -9.52 8.02 11.80
CA PHE A 179 -8.67 9.21 11.84
C PHE A 179 -7.91 9.39 10.52
N ALA A 180 -7.29 8.31 10.01
CA ALA A 180 -6.61 8.31 8.73
C ALA A 180 -7.55 8.65 7.54
N MET A 181 -8.77 8.11 7.56
CA MET A 181 -9.81 8.43 6.57
C MET A 181 -10.21 9.91 6.62
N GLN A 182 -10.32 10.48 7.81
CA GLN A 182 -10.60 11.91 8.00
C GLN A 182 -9.44 12.77 7.48
N GLN A 183 -8.19 12.39 7.77
CA GLN A 183 -7.02 13.11 7.24
C GLN A 183 -7.00 13.10 5.69
N TYR A 184 -7.37 11.97 5.08
CA TYR A 184 -7.48 11.88 3.63
C TYR A 184 -8.54 12.87 3.11
N PHE A 185 -9.72 12.88 3.71
CA PHE A 185 -10.78 13.80 3.32
C PHE A 185 -10.38 15.27 3.51
N ASP A 186 -9.78 15.62 4.64
CA ASP A 186 -9.34 16.97 4.94
C ASP A 186 -8.29 17.49 3.93
N ALA A 187 -7.41 16.59 3.47
CA ALA A 187 -6.38 16.94 2.51
C ALA A 187 -6.88 17.04 1.06
N THR A 188 -7.90 16.24 0.68
CA THR A 188 -8.31 16.09 -0.71
C THR A 188 -9.67 16.66 -1.05
N GLY A 189 -10.58 16.75 -0.07
CA GLY A 189 -11.98 17.10 -0.29
C GLY A 189 -12.77 16.06 -1.07
N ASP A 190 -12.31 14.80 -1.15
CA ASP A 190 -12.98 13.73 -1.90
C ASP A 190 -14.28 13.29 -1.20
N GLU A 191 -15.38 13.99 -1.50
CA GLU A 191 -16.70 13.71 -0.95
C GLU A 191 -17.20 12.29 -1.30
N ASN A 192 -16.86 11.76 -2.46
CA ASN A 192 -17.26 10.42 -2.86
C ASN A 192 -16.62 9.36 -1.98
N PHE A 193 -15.33 9.51 -1.68
CA PHE A 193 -14.66 8.64 -0.74
C PHE A 193 -15.21 8.84 0.68
N HIS A 194 -15.45 10.08 1.10
CA HIS A 194 -15.98 10.38 2.42
C HIS A 194 -17.30 9.66 2.68
N LEU A 195 -18.24 9.67 1.73
CA LEU A 195 -19.50 8.93 1.84
C LEU A 195 -19.30 7.42 2.00
N GLN A 196 -18.33 6.84 1.30
CA GLN A 196 -18.00 5.41 1.44
C GLN A 196 -17.37 5.10 2.82
N ALA A 197 -16.51 6.00 3.30
CA ALA A 197 -15.82 5.86 4.58
C ALA A 197 -16.76 6.04 5.79
N MET A 198 -17.86 6.78 5.66
CA MET A 198 -18.81 7.06 6.74
C MET A 198 -19.36 5.79 7.41
N GLU A 199 -19.55 4.70 6.67
CA GLU A 199 -19.95 3.43 7.27
C GLU A 199 -18.85 2.90 8.19
N ALA A 200 -17.60 2.90 7.77
CA ALA A 200 -16.47 2.46 8.59
C ALA A 200 -16.34 3.33 9.87
N VAL A 201 -16.40 4.64 9.71
CA VAL A 201 -16.35 5.60 10.83
C VAL A 201 -17.49 5.35 11.82
N SER A 202 -18.72 5.18 11.34
CA SER A 202 -19.90 4.93 12.18
C SER A 202 -19.75 3.66 13.03
N TYR A 203 -19.27 2.57 12.43
CA TYR A 203 -19.11 1.31 13.17
C TYR A 203 -17.96 1.31 14.18
N THR A 204 -16.93 2.09 13.92
CA THR A 204 -15.75 2.16 14.81
C THR A 204 -15.93 3.17 15.95
N HIS A 205 -16.64 4.28 15.73
CA HIS A 205 -16.80 5.35 16.71
C HIS A 205 -18.13 5.33 17.48
N LEU A 206 -19.24 5.07 16.79
CA LEU A 206 -20.57 5.22 17.38
C LEU A 206 -21.10 3.92 18.00
N ARG A 207 -20.74 2.76 17.44
CA ARG A 207 -21.27 1.46 17.91
C ARG A 207 -20.33 0.66 18.80
N ALA A 208 -19.07 1.09 18.92
CA ALA A 208 -18.14 0.45 19.86
C ALA A 208 -18.46 0.77 21.34
N HIS A 209 -19.41 1.68 21.59
CA HIS A 209 -19.84 2.12 22.92
C HIS A 209 -21.24 1.61 23.30
N GLU A 210 -21.95 0.89 22.43
CA GLU A 210 -23.22 0.19 22.73
C GLU A 210 -22.94 -1.26 23.16
#